data_d1e1f13092a35366b588ea9b38a377db
#
_entry.id   d1e1f13092a35366b588ea9b38a377db
#
_cell.length_a   1.000
_cell.length_b   1.000
_cell.length_c   1.000
_cell.angle_alpha   90.00
_cell.angle_beta   90.00
_cell.angle_gamma   90.00
#
_symmetry.space_group_name_H-M   'P 1'
#
loop_
_entity.id
_entity.type
_entity.pdbx_description
1 polymer ?
#
loop_
_entity_poly.entity_id
_entity_poly.type
_entity_poly.pdbx_seq_one_letter_code
_entity_poly.pdbx_strand_id
1 'polypeptide(L)'
;LSSAFEIAIYLRNNPSEYVALKQKASFHQLIKSIIAFQFWRSPTHEALANEMSEMLPSIFHSLPNEVGKTIGLNAHFIDYLYQNRGDESHRKLIQNMVLPLLTFRMYDDTLIDFNFFVADKDGGYVLTCDNPVVYQDLNQLFCFKSFAFPLTKNIIIASSSLNSGFTVDKFNHQITLQAEERVVGSTKALLEHAKESCGI
;
A
#
# COMPACT_ATOMS: atom_id res chain seq x y z
N LEU A 1 7.03 -4.79 -10.50
CA LEU A 1 6.37 -5.95 -9.88
C LEU A 1 7.31 -7.14 -9.72
N SER A 2 8.20 -7.46 -10.71
CA SER A 2 9.21 -8.52 -10.57
C SER A 2 10.11 -8.30 -9.36
N SER A 3 10.60 -7.08 -9.15
CA SER A 3 11.49 -6.74 -8.03
C SER A 3 10.84 -6.92 -6.65
N ALA A 4 9.53 -6.64 -6.50
CA ALA A 4 8.81 -6.86 -5.25
C ALA A 4 8.69 -8.35 -4.93
N PHE A 5 8.39 -9.15 -5.94
CA PHE A 5 8.31 -10.59 -5.81
C PHE A 5 9.68 -11.22 -5.49
N GLU A 6 10.74 -10.78 -6.14
CA GLU A 6 12.11 -11.21 -5.87
C GLU A 6 12.55 -10.87 -4.45
N ILE A 7 12.23 -9.66 -3.96
CA ILE A 7 12.51 -9.26 -2.57
C ILE A 7 11.70 -10.10 -1.58
N ALA A 8 10.42 -10.37 -1.86
CA ALA A 8 9.60 -11.22 -0.99
C ALA A 8 10.16 -12.65 -0.91
N ILE A 9 10.61 -13.22 -2.04
CA ILE A 9 11.30 -14.53 -2.08
C ILE A 9 12.62 -14.46 -1.31
N TYR A 10 13.42 -13.41 -1.55
CA TYR A 10 14.70 -13.23 -0.87
C TYR A 10 14.54 -13.17 0.65
N LEU A 11 13.63 -12.35 1.15
CA LEU A 11 13.32 -12.22 2.59
C LEU A 11 12.77 -13.51 3.19
N ARG A 12 11.98 -14.26 2.41
CA ARG A 12 11.49 -15.57 2.84
C ARG A 12 12.63 -16.55 3.11
N ASN A 13 13.66 -16.50 2.29
CA ASN A 13 14.81 -17.40 2.38
C ASN A 13 15.91 -16.89 3.33
N ASN A 14 15.94 -15.58 3.59
CA ASN A 14 16.96 -14.88 4.38
C ASN A 14 16.28 -13.92 5.40
N PRO A 15 15.52 -14.43 6.38
CA PRO A 15 14.71 -13.58 7.26
C PRO A 15 15.54 -12.64 8.16
N SER A 16 16.83 -12.89 8.35
CA SER A 16 17.72 -12.01 9.14
C SER A 16 18.20 -10.77 8.37
N GLU A 17 18.04 -10.73 7.04
CA GLU A 17 18.59 -9.65 6.22
C GLU A 17 17.65 -8.44 6.01
N TYR A 18 16.44 -8.49 6.57
CA TYR A 18 15.51 -7.34 6.45
C TYR A 18 16.08 -6.04 7.05
N VAL A 19 16.93 -6.13 8.08
CA VAL A 19 17.57 -4.96 8.70
C VAL A 19 18.51 -4.25 7.71
N ALA A 20 19.27 -5.01 6.91
CA ALA A 20 20.15 -4.45 5.89
C ALA A 20 19.36 -3.78 4.74
N LEU A 21 18.19 -4.32 4.39
CA LEU A 21 17.32 -3.74 3.39
C LEU A 21 16.73 -2.40 3.83
N LYS A 22 16.44 -2.23 5.13
CA LYS A 22 15.93 -0.97 5.68
C LYS A 22 16.84 0.24 5.42
N GLN A 23 18.12 0.03 5.16
CA GLN A 23 19.06 1.11 4.86
C GLN A 23 19.18 1.44 3.36
N LYS A 24 18.54 0.67 2.48
CA LYS A 24 18.65 0.86 1.04
C LYS A 24 17.56 1.78 0.51
N ALA A 25 17.92 2.93 -0.08
CA ALA A 25 16.97 3.86 -0.69
C ALA A 25 16.05 3.18 -1.72
N SER A 26 16.60 2.26 -2.55
CA SER A 26 15.81 1.50 -3.52
C SER A 26 14.73 0.62 -2.88
N PHE A 27 14.96 0.12 -1.67
CA PHE A 27 13.96 -0.63 -0.93
C PHE A 27 12.82 0.28 -0.44
N HIS A 28 13.14 1.50 0.05
CA HIS A 28 12.13 2.49 0.43
C HIS A 28 11.25 2.88 -0.76
N GLN A 29 11.85 3.14 -1.94
CA GLN A 29 11.08 3.44 -3.15
C GLN A 29 10.17 2.28 -3.57
N LEU A 30 10.64 1.05 -3.44
CA LEU A 30 9.81 -0.13 -3.71
C LEU A 30 8.62 -0.21 -2.74
N ILE A 31 8.84 -0.02 -1.43
CA ILE A 31 7.76 -0.06 -0.43
C ILE A 31 6.74 1.06 -0.70
N LYS A 32 7.19 2.28 -0.99
CA LYS A 32 6.32 3.38 -1.41
C LYS A 32 5.44 2.99 -2.59
N SER A 33 6.06 2.40 -3.62
CA SER A 33 5.35 1.95 -4.82
C SER A 33 4.31 0.88 -4.49
N ILE A 34 4.70 -0.14 -3.72
CA ILE A 34 3.77 -1.22 -3.34
C ILE A 34 2.56 -0.64 -2.60
N ILE A 35 2.78 0.19 -1.57
CA ILE A 35 1.70 0.78 -0.77
C ILE A 35 0.77 1.63 -1.66
N ALA A 36 1.33 2.54 -2.46
CA ALA A 36 0.56 3.43 -3.30
C ALA A 36 -0.31 2.68 -4.32
N PHE A 37 0.28 1.70 -5.02
CA PHE A 37 -0.44 0.94 -6.03
C PHE A 37 -1.44 -0.05 -5.41
N GLN A 38 -1.14 -0.66 -4.27
CA GLN A 38 -2.08 -1.56 -3.60
C GLN A 38 -3.27 -0.80 -3.01
N PHE A 39 -3.04 0.37 -2.43
CA PHE A 39 -4.11 1.23 -1.94
C PHE A 39 -5.12 1.54 -3.05
N TRP A 40 -4.67 2.12 -4.16
CA TRP A 40 -5.56 2.53 -5.24
C TRP A 40 -6.20 1.38 -6.03
N ARG A 41 -5.61 0.18 -6.01
CA ARG A 41 -6.18 -1.01 -6.64
C ARG A 41 -7.32 -1.65 -5.85
N SER A 42 -7.46 -1.30 -4.58
CA SER A 42 -8.56 -1.82 -3.78
C SER A 42 -9.91 -1.31 -4.29
N PRO A 43 -10.91 -2.18 -4.46
CA PRO A 43 -12.28 -1.78 -4.80
C PRO A 43 -12.88 -0.79 -3.79
N THR A 44 -12.54 -0.92 -2.51
CA THR A 44 -12.93 -0.01 -1.42
C THR A 44 -12.68 1.46 -1.75
N HIS A 45 -11.65 1.75 -2.57
CA HIS A 45 -11.27 3.13 -2.89
C HIS A 45 -11.84 3.64 -4.22
N GLU A 46 -12.76 2.91 -4.85
CA GLU A 46 -13.36 3.32 -6.14
C GLU A 46 -14.12 4.65 -6.02
N ALA A 47 -14.90 4.83 -4.95
CA ALA A 47 -15.62 6.08 -4.71
C ALA A 47 -14.67 7.27 -4.55
N LEU A 48 -13.60 7.10 -3.75
CA LEU A 48 -12.55 8.11 -3.59
C LEU A 48 -11.81 8.38 -4.90
N ALA A 49 -11.53 7.34 -5.69
CA ALA A 49 -10.89 7.49 -6.99
C ALA A 49 -11.74 8.30 -7.97
N ASN A 50 -13.06 8.09 -7.97
CA ASN A 50 -13.99 8.85 -8.78
C ASN A 50 -13.99 10.34 -8.36
N GLU A 51 -14.06 10.62 -7.06
CA GLU A 51 -13.97 11.99 -6.53
C GLU A 51 -12.65 12.67 -6.94
N MET A 52 -11.52 12.00 -6.75
CA MET A 52 -10.21 12.54 -7.13
C MET A 52 -10.04 12.70 -8.65
N SER A 53 -10.69 11.87 -9.45
CA SER A 53 -10.68 12.01 -10.91
C SER A 53 -11.33 13.31 -11.38
N GLU A 54 -12.33 13.82 -10.66
CA GLU A 54 -12.93 15.14 -10.96
C GLU A 54 -11.96 16.30 -10.70
N MET A 55 -10.98 16.10 -9.84
CA MET A 55 -9.96 17.10 -9.49
C MET A 55 -8.61 16.85 -10.17
N LEU A 56 -8.53 15.90 -11.11
CA LEU A 56 -7.27 15.41 -11.67
C LEU A 56 -6.32 16.51 -12.18
N PRO A 57 -6.78 17.50 -13.00
CA PRO A 57 -5.92 18.60 -13.43
C PRO A 57 -5.44 19.47 -12.26
N SER A 58 -6.31 19.73 -11.29
CA SER A 58 -5.97 20.54 -10.11
C SER A 58 -4.93 19.85 -9.24
N ILE A 59 -5.06 18.54 -9.01
CA ILE A 59 -4.07 17.73 -8.27
C ILE A 59 -2.72 17.80 -8.99
N PHE A 60 -2.70 17.58 -10.31
CA PHE A 60 -1.47 17.61 -11.10
C PHE A 60 -0.79 18.99 -11.04
N HIS A 61 -1.53 20.09 -11.22
CA HIS A 61 -0.99 21.45 -11.17
C HIS A 61 -0.55 21.89 -9.77
N SER A 62 -1.02 21.24 -8.71
CA SER A 62 -0.56 21.50 -7.35
C SER A 62 0.81 20.88 -7.03
N LEU A 63 1.29 19.96 -7.87
CA LEU A 63 2.60 19.36 -7.70
C LEU A 63 3.72 20.34 -8.08
N PRO A 64 4.91 20.25 -7.44
CA PRO A 64 6.08 20.99 -7.90
C PRO A 64 6.40 20.71 -9.38
N ASN A 65 6.81 21.73 -10.13
CA ASN A 65 7.02 21.66 -11.59
C ASN A 65 7.94 20.50 -12.05
N GLU A 66 8.91 20.12 -11.25
CA GLU A 66 9.84 19.03 -11.56
C GLU A 66 9.22 17.63 -11.38
N VAL A 67 8.15 17.53 -10.57
CA VAL A 67 7.54 16.23 -10.23
C VAL A 67 6.89 15.60 -11.46
N GLY A 68 6.14 16.36 -12.25
CA GLY A 68 5.51 15.86 -13.48
C GLY A 68 6.50 15.18 -14.40
N LYS A 69 7.69 15.76 -14.57
CA LYS A 69 8.78 15.17 -15.38
C LYS A 69 9.32 13.88 -14.73
N THR A 70 9.53 13.89 -13.43
CA THR A 70 10.07 12.75 -12.68
C THR A 70 9.14 11.53 -12.75
N ILE A 71 7.82 11.75 -12.64
CA ILE A 71 6.82 10.67 -12.69
C ILE A 71 6.38 10.31 -14.13
N GLY A 72 6.92 11.01 -15.15
CA GLY A 72 6.62 10.72 -16.55
C GLY A 72 5.21 11.14 -17.01
N LEU A 73 4.54 12.03 -16.25
CA LEU A 73 3.24 12.58 -16.60
C LEU A 73 3.38 14.01 -17.13
N ASN A 74 2.53 14.39 -18.08
CA ASN A 74 2.46 15.75 -18.61
C ASN A 74 1.01 16.26 -18.62
N ALA A 75 0.84 17.59 -18.67
CA ALA A 75 -0.47 18.23 -18.61
C ALA A 75 -1.41 17.76 -19.72
N HIS A 76 -0.91 17.60 -20.95
CA HIS A 76 -1.73 17.16 -22.08
C HIS A 76 -2.33 15.76 -21.85
N PHE A 77 -1.54 14.83 -21.29
CA PHE A 77 -2.02 13.50 -20.97
C PHE A 77 -3.04 13.53 -19.81
N ILE A 78 -2.81 14.37 -18.81
CA ILE A 78 -3.74 14.56 -17.68
C ILE A 78 -5.07 15.15 -18.20
N ASP A 79 -5.03 16.17 -19.04
CA ASP A 79 -6.23 16.77 -19.64
C ASP A 79 -7.00 15.77 -20.51
N TYR A 80 -6.28 14.95 -21.29
CA TYR A 80 -6.89 13.87 -22.07
C TYR A 80 -7.63 12.87 -21.18
N LEU A 81 -7.01 12.39 -20.10
CA LEU A 81 -7.64 11.47 -19.17
C LEU A 81 -8.85 12.11 -18.48
N TYR A 82 -8.72 13.37 -18.06
CA TYR A 82 -9.81 14.09 -17.43
C TYR A 82 -11.04 14.22 -18.33
N GLN A 83 -10.84 14.54 -19.62
CA GLN A 83 -11.91 14.64 -20.60
C GLN A 83 -12.59 13.29 -20.87
N ASN A 84 -11.86 12.19 -20.78
CA ASN A 84 -12.35 10.84 -21.05
C ASN A 84 -12.68 10.02 -19.79
N ARG A 85 -12.68 10.63 -18.60
CA ARG A 85 -12.90 9.94 -17.32
C ARG A 85 -14.26 9.24 -17.18
N GLY A 86 -15.23 9.57 -18.02
CA GLY A 86 -16.52 8.88 -18.11
C GLY A 86 -16.44 7.45 -18.64
N ASP A 87 -15.38 7.13 -19.38
CA ASP A 87 -15.12 5.78 -19.88
C ASP A 87 -14.49 4.90 -18.80
N GLU A 88 -14.96 3.65 -18.68
CA GLU A 88 -14.53 2.72 -17.62
C GLU A 88 -13.02 2.40 -17.69
N SER A 89 -12.47 2.24 -18.91
CA SER A 89 -11.04 1.94 -19.08
C SER A 89 -10.18 3.12 -18.68
N HIS A 90 -10.59 4.36 -18.96
CA HIS A 90 -9.88 5.55 -18.51
C HIS A 90 -10.00 5.75 -17.00
N ARG A 91 -11.15 5.48 -16.39
CA ARG A 91 -11.30 5.49 -14.92
C ARG A 91 -10.35 4.50 -14.26
N LYS A 92 -10.31 3.26 -14.74
CA LYS A 92 -9.38 2.25 -14.22
C LYS A 92 -7.91 2.64 -14.41
N LEU A 93 -7.57 3.27 -15.53
CA LEU A 93 -6.24 3.80 -15.76
C LEU A 93 -5.89 4.92 -14.78
N ILE A 94 -6.81 5.87 -14.56
CA ILE A 94 -6.64 6.93 -13.56
C ILE A 94 -6.45 6.31 -12.18
N GLN A 95 -7.35 5.48 -11.73
CA GLN A 95 -7.31 4.86 -10.41
C GLN A 95 -6.03 4.04 -10.20
N ASN A 96 -5.71 3.14 -11.12
CA ASN A 96 -4.68 2.13 -10.89
C ASN A 96 -3.26 2.59 -11.23
N MET A 97 -3.10 3.65 -12.03
CA MET A 97 -1.79 4.08 -12.54
C MET A 97 -1.48 5.55 -12.26
N VAL A 98 -2.46 6.44 -12.36
CA VAL A 98 -2.22 7.89 -12.27
C VAL A 98 -2.33 8.37 -10.82
N LEU A 99 -3.41 8.04 -10.12
CA LEU A 99 -3.60 8.45 -8.73
C LEU A 99 -2.48 7.98 -7.79
N PRO A 100 -1.93 6.74 -7.89
CA PRO A 100 -0.76 6.36 -7.10
C PRO A 100 0.40 7.35 -7.22
N LEU A 101 0.65 7.85 -8.43
CA LEU A 101 1.76 8.76 -8.72
C LEU A 101 1.48 10.19 -8.28
N LEU A 102 0.23 10.64 -8.33
CA LEU A 102 -0.15 12.02 -8.03
C LEU A 102 -0.43 12.28 -6.56
N THR A 103 -1.02 11.31 -5.85
CA THR A 103 -1.48 11.51 -4.48
C THR A 103 -0.45 11.13 -3.43
N PHE A 104 0.33 10.09 -3.68
CA PHE A 104 1.42 9.69 -2.80
C PHE A 104 2.70 10.49 -3.09
N ARG A 105 3.46 10.83 -2.06
CA ARG A 105 4.77 11.51 -2.20
C ARG A 105 5.86 10.56 -2.67
N MET A 106 5.62 9.88 -3.79
CA MET A 106 6.57 8.92 -4.35
C MET A 106 7.84 9.56 -4.92
N TYR A 107 7.74 10.83 -5.32
CA TYR A 107 8.85 11.64 -5.84
C TYR A 107 9.80 12.17 -4.76
N ASP A 108 9.40 12.07 -3.50
CA ASP A 108 10.23 12.49 -2.39
C ASP A 108 11.28 11.40 -2.11
N ASP A 109 12.56 11.73 -2.20
CA ASP A 109 13.67 10.82 -1.94
C ASP A 109 13.88 10.56 -0.44
N THR A 110 13.09 11.17 0.44
CA THR A 110 13.17 10.92 1.87
C THR A 110 12.89 9.46 2.18
N LEU A 111 13.71 8.90 3.05
CA LEU A 111 13.50 7.56 3.56
C LEU A 111 12.24 7.54 4.44
N ILE A 112 11.38 6.53 4.24
CA ILE A 112 10.24 6.31 5.12
C ILE A 112 10.70 5.70 6.44
N ASP A 113 10.10 6.14 7.54
CA ASP A 113 10.37 5.57 8.86
C ASP A 113 9.39 4.41 9.13
N PHE A 114 9.92 3.19 9.21
CA PHE A 114 9.13 1.98 9.42
C PHE A 114 9.91 0.92 10.18
N ASN A 115 9.19 -0.04 10.73
CA ASN A 115 9.74 -1.25 11.35
C ASN A 115 9.18 -2.51 10.70
N PHE A 116 9.92 -3.60 10.84
CA PHE A 116 9.46 -4.93 10.48
C PHE A 116 8.91 -5.62 11.73
N PHE A 117 7.74 -6.21 11.58
CA PHE A 117 7.12 -7.08 12.56
C PHE A 117 7.10 -8.49 11.98
N VAL A 118 7.80 -9.39 12.63
CA VAL A 118 7.92 -10.78 12.17
C VAL A 118 6.99 -11.63 13.01
N ALA A 119 6.10 -12.37 12.36
CA ALA A 119 5.26 -13.35 13.03
C ALA A 119 6.12 -14.50 13.55
N ASP A 120 5.90 -14.92 14.80
CA ASP A 120 6.63 -16.00 15.44
C ASP A 120 6.48 -17.32 14.67
N LYS A 121 7.56 -18.12 14.67
CA LYS A 121 7.62 -19.38 13.92
C LYS A 121 6.59 -20.42 14.39
N ASP A 122 6.07 -20.29 15.59
CA ASP A 122 5.24 -21.30 16.26
C ASP A 122 3.72 -21.12 16.03
N GLY A 123 3.29 -20.27 15.08
CA GLY A 123 1.87 -20.19 14.71
C GLY A 123 1.37 -18.85 14.21
N GLY A 124 2.19 -17.82 14.29
CA GLY A 124 1.80 -16.50 13.81
C GLY A 124 2.04 -16.35 12.31
N TYR A 125 0.98 -16.30 11.51
CA TYR A 125 1.05 -15.91 10.11
C TYR A 125 0.36 -14.57 9.91
N VAL A 126 0.84 -13.82 8.90
CA VAL A 126 0.26 -12.55 8.50
C VAL A 126 -0.87 -12.81 7.50
N LEU A 127 -2.03 -12.22 7.75
CA LEU A 127 -3.14 -12.18 6.82
C LEU A 127 -2.98 -11.08 5.79
N THR A 128 -3.61 -11.26 4.64
CA THR A 128 -3.80 -10.21 3.65
C THR A 128 -5.24 -10.25 3.13
N CYS A 129 -5.68 -9.19 2.45
CA CYS A 129 -7.01 -9.11 1.87
C CYS A 129 -6.99 -8.28 0.57
N ASP A 130 -8.13 -8.04 -0.01
CA ASP A 130 -8.34 -7.17 -1.16
C ASP A 130 -8.06 -5.68 -0.87
N ASN A 131 -8.03 -5.30 0.41
CA ASN A 131 -7.60 -3.98 0.89
C ASN A 131 -6.44 -4.13 1.90
N PRO A 132 -5.20 -4.43 1.46
CA PRO A 132 -4.13 -4.85 2.37
C PRO A 132 -3.42 -3.71 3.11
N VAL A 133 -3.71 -2.44 2.80
CA VAL A 133 -3.04 -1.28 3.40
C VAL A 133 -3.85 -0.80 4.59
N VAL A 134 -3.32 -0.99 5.80
CA VAL A 134 -3.90 -0.45 7.04
C VAL A 134 -3.35 0.94 7.30
N TYR A 135 -4.20 1.90 7.63
CA TYR A 135 -3.84 3.29 7.95
C TYR A 135 -4.85 3.90 8.93
N GLN A 136 -4.46 4.99 9.58
CA GLN A 136 -5.33 5.72 10.51
C GLN A 136 -5.89 7.00 9.88
N ASP A 137 -5.08 7.69 9.08
CA ASP A 137 -5.41 8.96 8.44
C ASP A 137 -4.87 8.97 7.01
N LEU A 138 -5.72 9.39 6.05
CA LEU A 138 -5.40 9.34 4.62
C LEU A 138 -4.25 10.31 4.24
N ASN A 139 -4.22 11.51 4.84
CA ASN A 139 -3.15 12.47 4.55
C ASN A 139 -1.80 11.98 5.07
N GLN A 140 -1.81 11.31 6.21
CA GLN A 140 -0.63 10.66 6.77
C GLN A 140 -0.17 9.49 5.90
N LEU A 141 -1.11 8.69 5.39
CA LEU A 141 -0.81 7.61 4.46
C LEU A 141 -0.15 8.14 3.18
N PHE A 142 -0.70 9.17 2.55
CA PHE A 142 -0.15 9.77 1.33
C PHE A 142 1.26 10.33 1.51
N CYS A 143 1.63 10.67 2.74
CA CYS A 143 2.99 11.07 3.12
C CYS A 143 3.85 9.90 3.66
N PHE A 144 3.37 8.66 3.61
CA PHE A 144 4.02 7.47 4.18
C PHE A 144 4.34 7.58 5.68
N LYS A 145 3.54 8.31 6.45
CA LYS A 145 3.74 8.53 7.88
C LYS A 145 2.94 7.59 8.78
N SER A 146 1.80 7.07 8.30
CA SER A 146 0.96 6.14 9.05
C SER A 146 0.44 5.05 8.13
N PHE A 147 1.05 3.89 8.19
CA PHE A 147 0.66 2.71 7.40
C PHE A 147 1.15 1.42 8.06
N ALA A 148 0.44 0.33 7.77
CA ALA A 148 0.95 -1.03 7.91
C ALA A 148 0.55 -1.86 6.68
N PHE A 149 1.42 -2.76 6.27
CA PHE A 149 1.25 -3.54 5.05
C PHE A 149 1.91 -4.93 5.18
N PRO A 150 1.24 -6.02 4.73
CA PRO A 150 1.80 -7.36 4.77
C PRO A 150 2.79 -7.53 3.61
N LEU A 151 4.08 -7.60 3.93
CA LEU A 151 5.12 -7.80 2.92
C LEU A 151 5.21 -9.28 2.48
N THR A 152 5.14 -10.18 3.46
CA THR A 152 5.14 -11.62 3.23
C THR A 152 4.15 -12.29 4.18
N LYS A 153 3.96 -13.60 4.03
CA LYS A 153 3.15 -14.38 4.97
C LYS A 153 3.60 -14.32 6.45
N ASN A 154 4.80 -13.81 6.72
CA ASN A 154 5.39 -13.77 8.06
C ASN A 154 5.89 -12.38 8.44
N ILE A 155 5.86 -11.39 7.55
CA ILE A 155 6.46 -10.07 7.77
C ILE A 155 5.44 -8.98 7.44
N ILE A 156 5.24 -8.08 8.40
CA ILE A 156 4.52 -6.83 8.23
C ILE A 156 5.54 -5.70 8.23
N ILE A 157 5.36 -4.73 7.35
CA ILE A 157 6.02 -3.43 7.44
C ILE A 157 5.01 -2.44 8.02
N ALA A 158 5.38 -1.75 9.09
CA ALA A 158 4.54 -0.69 9.64
C ALA A 158 5.36 0.55 9.97
N SER A 159 4.78 1.73 9.74
CA SER A 159 5.40 3.01 10.10
C SER A 159 5.69 3.06 11.60
N SER A 160 6.78 3.72 11.97
CA SER A 160 7.19 3.85 13.38
C SER A 160 6.16 4.58 14.25
N SER A 161 5.27 5.38 13.63
CA SER A 161 4.16 6.04 14.32
C SER A 161 3.13 5.06 14.90
N LEU A 162 3.02 3.84 14.37
CA LEU A 162 2.10 2.80 14.83
C LEU A 162 2.69 1.90 15.92
N ASN A 163 3.95 2.10 16.32
CA ASN A 163 4.70 1.17 17.18
C ASN A 163 4.11 0.95 18.57
N SER A 164 3.39 1.90 19.18
CA SER A 164 2.85 1.73 20.51
C SER A 164 1.72 0.72 20.54
N GLY A 165 2.06 -0.53 20.87
CA GLY A 165 1.11 -1.63 20.99
C GLY A 165 0.65 -2.27 19.68
N PHE A 166 1.40 -2.06 18.57
CA PHE A 166 1.17 -2.77 17.33
C PHE A 166 1.65 -4.23 17.46
N THR A 167 0.80 -5.17 17.08
CA THR A 167 1.10 -6.61 17.09
C THR A 167 0.58 -7.25 15.80
N VAL A 168 1.10 -8.45 15.48
CA VAL A 168 0.61 -9.23 14.32
C VAL A 168 -0.88 -9.55 14.47
N ASP A 169 -1.35 -9.86 15.67
CA ASP A 169 -2.77 -10.18 15.91
C ASP A 169 -3.67 -8.96 15.68
N LYS A 170 -3.27 -7.78 16.17
CA LYS A 170 -4.03 -6.54 15.91
C LYS A 170 -4.06 -6.21 14.42
N PHE A 171 -2.95 -6.43 13.72
CA PHE A 171 -2.90 -6.26 12.28
C PHE A 171 -3.85 -7.23 11.57
N ASN A 172 -3.78 -8.52 11.91
CA ASN A 172 -4.65 -9.55 11.31
C ASN A 172 -6.14 -9.27 11.59
N HIS A 173 -6.46 -8.82 12.80
CA HIS A 173 -7.81 -8.39 13.14
C HIS A 173 -8.27 -7.21 12.25
N GLN A 174 -7.43 -6.18 12.08
CA GLN A 174 -7.74 -5.04 11.24
C GLN A 174 -7.89 -5.43 9.77
N ILE A 175 -7.01 -6.30 9.24
CA ILE A 175 -7.10 -6.85 7.87
C ILE A 175 -8.44 -7.58 7.66
N THR A 176 -8.88 -8.35 8.65
CA THR A 176 -10.16 -9.07 8.55
C THR A 176 -11.36 -8.11 8.54
N LEU A 177 -11.32 -7.05 9.36
CA LEU A 177 -12.39 -6.06 9.42
C LEU A 177 -12.51 -5.19 8.15
N GLN A 178 -11.39 -4.89 7.48
CA GLN A 178 -11.38 -4.02 6.30
C GLN A 178 -11.50 -4.77 4.97
N ALA A 179 -11.50 -6.10 5.00
CA ALA A 179 -11.72 -6.92 3.82
C ALA A 179 -13.17 -6.79 3.33
N GLU A 180 -13.36 -6.53 2.04
CA GLU A 180 -14.70 -6.50 1.41
C GLU A 180 -15.12 -7.86 0.87
N GLU A 181 -14.22 -8.54 0.16
CA GLU A 181 -14.54 -9.79 -0.52
C GLU A 181 -13.74 -10.97 0.03
N ARG A 182 -12.44 -10.77 0.30
CA ARG A 182 -11.52 -11.88 0.56
C ARG A 182 -10.48 -11.56 1.64
N VAL A 183 -10.34 -12.52 2.56
CA VAL A 183 -9.17 -12.63 3.44
C VAL A 183 -8.36 -13.83 3.01
N VAL A 184 -7.06 -13.66 2.89
CA VAL A 184 -6.12 -14.71 2.48
C VAL A 184 -5.13 -14.97 3.62
N GLY A 185 -5.03 -16.22 4.02
CA GLY A 185 -4.08 -16.70 5.02
C GLY A 185 -3.36 -17.97 4.56
N SER A 186 -2.26 -18.28 5.22
CA SER A 186 -1.43 -19.43 4.85
C SER A 186 -2.01 -20.79 5.29
N THR A 187 -2.96 -20.80 6.25
CA THR A 187 -3.59 -22.01 6.76
C THR A 187 -5.07 -21.79 7.04
N LYS A 188 -5.86 -22.88 6.97
CA LYS A 188 -7.28 -22.85 7.31
C LYS A 188 -7.53 -22.45 8.76
N ALA A 189 -6.72 -22.97 9.69
CA ALA A 189 -6.83 -22.66 11.11
C ALA A 189 -6.65 -21.16 11.42
N LEU A 190 -5.73 -20.48 10.70
CA LEU A 190 -5.55 -19.03 10.82
C LEU A 190 -6.81 -18.27 10.36
N LEU A 191 -7.44 -18.69 9.27
CA LEU A 191 -8.65 -18.06 8.77
C LEU A 191 -9.84 -18.28 9.69
N GLU A 192 -9.95 -19.46 10.28
CA GLU A 192 -10.98 -19.80 11.29
C GLU A 192 -10.81 -18.94 12.54
N HIS A 193 -9.58 -18.85 13.07
CA HIS A 193 -9.27 -17.97 14.21
C HIS A 193 -9.58 -16.50 13.95
N ALA A 194 -9.25 -16.02 12.74
CA ALA A 194 -9.56 -14.64 12.34
C ALA A 194 -11.07 -14.37 12.30
N LYS A 195 -11.87 -15.31 11.78
CA LYS A 195 -13.34 -15.24 11.79
C LYS A 195 -13.90 -15.19 13.20
N GLU A 196 -13.47 -16.10 14.06
CA GLU A 196 -13.90 -16.15 15.47
C GLU A 196 -13.58 -14.84 16.21
N SER A 197 -12.38 -14.28 16.01
CA SER A 197 -11.95 -13.02 16.63
C SER A 197 -12.73 -11.79 16.17
N CYS A 198 -13.34 -11.84 14.99
CA CYS A 198 -14.17 -10.77 14.42
C CYS A 198 -15.68 -11.00 14.61
N GLY A 199 -16.08 -12.16 15.16
CA GLY A 199 -17.50 -12.47 15.37
C GLY A 199 -18.28 -12.76 14.07
N ILE A 200 -17.58 -13.26 13.03
CA ILE A 200 -18.12 -13.57 11.70
C ILE A 200 -18.26 -15.07 11.52
#